data_f4778377786a45b9a4916b031bd94037
#
_entry.id   f4778377786a45b9a4916b031bd94037
#
_cell.length_a   1.000
_cell.length_b   1.000
_cell.length_c   1.000
_cell.angle_alpha   90.00
_cell.angle_beta   90.00
_cell.angle_gamma   90.00
#
_symmetry.space_group_name_H-M   'P 1'
#
loop_
_entity.id
_entity.type
_entity.pdbx_description
1 polymer ?
#
loop_
_entity_poly.entity_id
_entity_poly.type
_entity_poly.pdbx_seq_one_letter_code
_entity_poly.pdbx_strand_id
1 'polypeptide(L)'
;MNFFNVLAELLEASGFAALTWQNIAMILVSFVLFYLAIVKKFEPLLLLPISFGMFLVNLPLAGLMDEGGIIYLMSYGVKSNLFPCLVFMGVGAMTDFSPLIANPISLLLGAAAQLGIYVAFIFATQIGFTPAEAAAIGIIGGADGPTSIYIANNLAPHLLAPIAVAAYSYMALIPLIQPPIMKLLTTKKERAVKMGQLRKVSKTEKIVFPIAVVLFCSLLLPSVAPLLGLLMMGNLFKESGVVQRLSDTAQNAMINIIKNFS
;
A
#
# COMPACT_ATOMS: atom_id res chain seq x y z
N MET A 1 -11.26 31.15 42.59
CA MET A 1 -11.77 30.21 41.58
C MET A 1 -12.38 29.02 42.31
N ASN A 2 -13.66 28.74 42.10
CA ASN A 2 -14.29 27.57 42.68
C ASN A 2 -13.84 26.31 41.96
N PHE A 3 -13.54 25.24 42.65
CA PHE A 3 -13.12 23.95 42.10
C PHE A 3 -14.05 23.47 40.98
N PHE A 4 -15.35 23.65 41.12
CA PHE A 4 -16.34 23.30 40.11
C PHE A 4 -16.22 24.12 38.84
N ASN A 5 -15.82 25.38 38.88
CA ASN A 5 -15.60 26.20 37.69
C ASN A 5 -14.36 25.74 36.93
N VAL A 6 -13.28 25.38 37.64
CA VAL A 6 -12.07 24.83 37.00
C VAL A 6 -12.36 23.48 36.35
N LEU A 7 -13.18 22.64 36.99
CA LEU A 7 -13.58 21.35 36.43
C LEU A 7 -14.47 21.53 35.19
N ALA A 8 -15.38 22.49 35.20
CA ALA A 8 -16.21 22.82 34.04
C ALA A 8 -15.38 23.34 32.84
N GLU A 9 -14.45 24.27 33.12
CA GLU A 9 -13.52 24.77 32.09
C GLU A 9 -12.63 23.66 31.50
N LEU A 10 -12.15 22.73 32.31
CA LEU A 10 -11.39 21.56 31.86
C LEU A 10 -12.24 20.62 31.00
N LEU A 11 -13.50 20.41 31.35
CA LEU A 11 -14.42 19.59 30.54
C LEU A 11 -14.75 20.26 29.22
N GLU A 12 -15.02 21.57 29.20
CA GLU A 12 -15.29 22.35 27.98
C GLU A 12 -14.06 22.41 27.07
N ALA A 13 -12.86 22.50 27.62
CA ALA A 13 -11.60 22.47 26.85
C ALA A 13 -11.15 21.05 26.46
N SER A 14 -11.86 20.03 26.93
CA SER A 14 -11.47 18.62 26.67
C SER A 14 -11.91 18.15 25.30
N GLY A 15 -11.21 17.16 24.77
CA GLY A 15 -11.60 16.47 23.54
C GLY A 15 -12.99 15.80 23.62
N PHE A 16 -13.53 15.54 24.82
CA PHE A 16 -14.88 15.00 24.99
C PHE A 16 -15.96 15.98 24.54
N ALA A 17 -15.79 17.28 24.81
CA ALA A 17 -16.72 18.31 24.38
C ALA A 17 -16.68 18.56 22.85
N ALA A 18 -15.54 18.28 22.23
CA ALA A 18 -15.32 18.46 20.80
C ALA A 18 -15.61 17.20 19.97
N LEU A 19 -16.05 16.09 20.58
CA LEU A 19 -16.37 14.84 19.87
C LEU A 19 -17.54 15.02 18.92
N THR A 20 -17.29 14.78 17.64
CA THR A 20 -18.32 14.73 16.61
C THR A 20 -18.78 13.29 16.36
N TRP A 21 -19.94 13.12 15.75
CA TRP A 21 -20.43 11.80 15.34
C TRP A 21 -19.44 11.10 14.39
N GLN A 22 -18.82 11.86 13.49
CA GLN A 22 -17.81 11.34 12.55
C GLN A 22 -16.59 10.78 13.31
N ASN A 23 -16.08 11.51 14.32
CA ASN A 23 -14.98 11.03 15.15
C ASN A 23 -15.34 9.71 15.84
N ILE A 24 -16.52 9.65 16.46
CA ILE A 24 -16.99 8.43 17.15
C ILE A 24 -17.07 7.25 16.19
N ALA A 25 -17.65 7.45 15.00
CA ALA A 25 -17.77 6.40 13.99
C ALA A 25 -16.39 5.88 13.56
N MET A 26 -15.43 6.77 13.28
CA MET A 26 -14.08 6.37 12.86
C MET A 26 -13.27 5.73 13.99
N ILE A 27 -13.46 6.16 15.24
CA ILE A 27 -12.89 5.50 16.43
C ILE A 27 -13.44 4.06 16.55
N LEU A 28 -14.74 3.86 16.37
CA LEU A 28 -15.34 2.53 16.39
C LEU A 28 -14.80 1.64 15.25
N VAL A 29 -14.65 2.19 14.04
CA VAL A 29 -14.01 1.48 12.93
C VAL A 29 -12.58 1.08 13.30
N SER A 30 -11.81 1.98 13.89
CA SER A 30 -10.44 1.67 14.33
C SER A 30 -10.40 0.51 15.35
N PHE A 31 -11.35 0.43 16.27
CA PHE A 31 -11.44 -0.69 17.23
C PHE A 31 -11.79 -2.02 16.54
N VAL A 32 -12.62 -2.01 15.50
CA VAL A 32 -12.86 -3.21 14.68
C VAL A 32 -11.57 -3.66 14.00
N LEU A 33 -10.82 -2.72 13.41
CA LEU A 33 -9.54 -3.04 12.79
C LEU A 33 -8.51 -3.55 13.80
N PHE A 34 -8.45 -2.99 15.02
CA PHE A 34 -7.64 -3.52 16.12
C PHE A 34 -8.00 -4.97 16.45
N TYR A 35 -9.28 -5.26 16.56
CA TYR A 35 -9.75 -6.62 16.81
C TYR A 35 -9.30 -7.60 15.69
N LEU A 36 -9.45 -7.19 14.42
CA LEU A 36 -9.01 -7.98 13.28
C LEU A 36 -7.49 -8.21 13.28
N ALA A 37 -6.71 -7.18 13.59
CA ALA A 37 -5.25 -7.25 13.64
C ALA A 37 -4.76 -8.13 14.82
N ILE A 38 -5.25 -7.87 16.03
CA ILE A 38 -4.71 -8.47 17.25
C ILE A 38 -5.29 -9.86 17.51
N VAL A 39 -6.62 -10.01 17.42
CA VAL A 39 -7.31 -11.25 17.76
C VAL A 39 -7.37 -12.21 16.58
N LYS A 40 -7.75 -11.71 15.40
CA LYS A 40 -7.84 -12.52 14.18
C LYS A 40 -6.51 -12.69 13.47
N LYS A 41 -5.49 -11.88 13.81
CA LYS A 41 -4.14 -11.89 13.23
C LYS A 41 -4.15 -11.68 11.71
N PHE A 42 -5.08 -10.85 11.20
CA PHE A 42 -5.13 -10.47 9.79
C PHE A 42 -4.07 -9.41 9.52
N GLU A 43 -3.02 -9.78 8.80
CA GLU A 43 -1.90 -8.92 8.42
C GLU A 43 -1.51 -7.89 9.52
N PRO A 44 -1.08 -8.35 10.72
CA PRO A 44 -0.86 -7.45 11.86
C PRO A 44 0.14 -6.33 11.59
N LEU A 45 1.13 -6.57 10.71
CA LEU A 45 2.15 -5.60 10.34
C LEU A 45 1.61 -4.40 9.55
N LEU A 46 0.45 -4.56 8.91
CA LEU A 46 -0.23 -3.48 8.18
C LEU A 46 -1.41 -2.95 8.99
N LEU A 47 -2.28 -3.85 9.46
CA LEU A 47 -3.57 -3.46 10.02
C LEU A 47 -3.44 -2.81 11.39
N LEU A 48 -2.45 -3.19 12.20
CA LEU A 48 -2.24 -2.62 13.51
C LEU A 48 -1.80 -1.14 13.47
N PRO A 49 -0.77 -0.75 12.67
CA PRO A 49 -0.43 0.66 12.48
C PRO A 49 -1.56 1.49 11.89
N ILE A 50 -2.26 0.98 10.88
CA ILE A 50 -3.40 1.67 10.26
C ILE A 50 -4.49 1.95 11.28
N SER A 51 -4.88 0.94 12.08
CA SER A 51 -5.92 1.11 13.09
C SER A 51 -5.51 2.11 14.17
N PHE A 52 -4.22 2.10 14.57
CA PHE A 52 -3.70 3.04 15.58
C PHE A 52 -3.61 4.47 15.03
N GLY A 53 -3.13 4.64 13.80
CA GLY A 53 -3.11 5.93 13.13
C GLY A 53 -4.51 6.51 12.96
N MET A 54 -5.47 5.70 12.50
CA MET A 54 -6.88 6.08 12.37
C MET A 54 -7.49 6.48 13.73
N PHE A 55 -7.18 5.75 14.79
CA PHE A 55 -7.60 6.09 16.15
C PHE A 55 -7.06 7.46 16.57
N LEU A 56 -5.74 7.68 16.44
CA LEU A 56 -5.09 8.91 16.85
C LEU A 56 -5.59 10.15 16.10
N VAL A 57 -5.74 10.05 14.78
CA VAL A 57 -6.17 11.17 13.91
C VAL A 57 -7.61 11.60 14.23
N ASN A 58 -8.44 10.69 14.72
CA ASN A 58 -9.82 10.97 15.06
C ASN A 58 -10.03 11.39 16.53
N LEU A 59 -8.95 11.59 17.31
CA LEU A 59 -9.03 12.21 18.64
C LEU A 59 -9.15 13.73 18.48
N PRO A 60 -10.26 14.34 18.94
CA PRO A 60 -10.43 15.78 18.82
C PRO A 60 -9.41 16.56 19.65
N LEU A 61 -9.01 17.73 19.18
CA LEU A 61 -8.09 18.65 19.83
C LEU A 61 -6.68 18.09 20.09
N ALA A 62 -6.33 16.94 19.51
CA ALA A 62 -5.02 16.31 19.70
C ALA A 62 -3.89 17.03 18.94
N GLY A 63 -4.21 17.89 17.96
CA GLY A 63 -3.23 18.66 17.19
C GLY A 63 -2.29 17.82 16.30
N LEU A 64 -2.56 16.52 16.15
CA LEU A 64 -1.66 15.58 15.48
C LEU A 64 -1.59 15.82 13.98
N MET A 65 -2.70 16.28 13.36
CA MET A 65 -2.82 16.60 11.94
C MET A 65 -2.74 18.11 11.65
N ASP A 66 -2.60 18.93 12.68
CA ASP A 66 -2.41 20.37 12.52
C ASP A 66 -1.02 20.67 11.95
N GLU A 67 -0.82 21.86 11.38
CA GLU A 67 0.45 22.26 10.82
C GLU A 67 1.56 22.18 11.88
N GLY A 68 2.58 21.35 11.63
CA GLY A 68 3.63 21.04 12.61
C GLY A 68 3.35 19.85 13.54
N GLY A 69 2.16 19.26 13.51
CA GLY A 69 1.84 18.04 14.23
C GLY A 69 2.62 16.83 13.74
N ILE A 70 2.84 15.84 14.60
CA ILE A 70 3.70 14.70 14.28
C ILE A 70 3.16 13.88 13.09
N ILE A 71 1.84 13.62 13.04
CA ILE A 71 1.23 12.87 11.93
C ILE A 71 1.20 13.74 10.66
N TYR A 72 1.00 15.05 10.78
CA TYR A 72 1.11 15.98 9.66
C TYR A 72 2.50 15.90 8.99
N LEU A 73 3.57 15.93 9.79
CA LEU A 73 4.96 15.81 9.29
C LEU A 73 5.21 14.45 8.62
N MET A 74 4.71 13.36 9.21
CA MET A 74 4.79 12.02 8.61
C MET A 74 4.02 11.95 7.29
N SER A 75 2.85 12.58 7.21
CA SER A 75 2.04 12.61 5.98
C SER A 75 2.76 13.29 4.80
N TYR A 76 3.75 14.15 5.07
CA TYR A 76 4.56 14.78 4.03
C TYR A 76 5.35 13.77 3.21
N GLY A 77 5.84 12.69 3.83
CA GLY A 77 6.51 11.60 3.11
C GLY A 77 5.59 10.85 2.14
N VAL A 78 4.28 10.78 2.45
CA VAL A 78 3.26 10.24 1.55
C VAL A 78 2.95 11.25 0.44
N LYS A 79 2.66 12.51 0.81
CA LYS A 79 2.31 13.59 -0.13
C LYS A 79 3.44 13.92 -1.14
N SER A 80 4.70 13.76 -0.74
CA SER A 80 5.85 13.92 -1.62
C SER A 80 6.16 12.69 -2.50
N ASN A 81 5.36 11.64 -2.43
CA ASN A 81 5.60 10.33 -3.06
C ASN A 81 6.90 9.63 -2.61
N LEU A 82 7.57 10.11 -1.56
CA LEU A 82 8.81 9.52 -1.08
C LEU A 82 8.56 8.11 -0.52
N PHE A 83 7.57 7.97 0.36
CA PHE A 83 7.29 6.68 1.01
C PHE A 83 6.84 5.58 0.04
N PRO A 84 5.88 5.80 -0.87
CA PRO A 84 5.55 4.81 -1.89
C PRO A 84 6.77 4.34 -2.69
N CYS A 85 7.59 5.26 -3.13
CA CYS A 85 8.79 4.95 -3.89
C CYS A 85 9.80 4.11 -3.10
N LEU A 86 10.04 4.42 -1.82
CA LEU A 86 10.93 3.64 -0.96
C LEU A 86 10.37 2.24 -0.65
N VAL A 87 9.05 2.11 -0.48
CA VAL A 87 8.41 0.78 -0.35
C VAL A 87 8.67 -0.06 -1.60
N PHE A 88 8.55 0.54 -2.80
CA PHE A 88 8.86 -0.15 -4.06
C PHE A 88 10.32 -0.61 -4.13
N MET A 89 11.26 0.18 -3.64
CA MET A 89 12.67 -0.25 -3.56
C MET A 89 12.83 -1.49 -2.69
N GLY A 90 12.17 -1.54 -1.54
CA GLY A 90 12.18 -2.72 -0.68
C GLY A 90 11.49 -3.93 -1.31
N VAL A 91 10.34 -3.73 -1.96
CA VAL A 91 9.65 -4.78 -2.71
C VAL A 91 10.54 -5.34 -3.81
N GLY A 92 11.24 -4.48 -4.57
CA GLY A 92 12.18 -4.88 -5.60
C GLY A 92 13.32 -5.74 -5.06
N ALA A 93 13.86 -5.37 -3.88
CA ALA A 93 14.89 -6.15 -3.21
C ALA A 93 14.39 -7.53 -2.72
N MET A 94 13.10 -7.66 -2.43
CA MET A 94 12.48 -8.95 -2.06
C MET A 94 12.10 -9.81 -3.28
N THR A 95 11.83 -9.18 -4.41
CA THR A 95 11.28 -9.85 -5.60
C THR A 95 12.34 -10.68 -6.32
N ASP A 96 11.95 -11.87 -6.77
CA ASP A 96 12.72 -12.69 -7.70
C ASP A 96 12.05 -12.65 -9.08
N PHE A 97 12.67 -11.97 -10.02
CA PHE A 97 12.21 -11.89 -11.41
C PHE A 97 12.66 -13.07 -12.29
N SER A 98 13.40 -14.05 -11.72
CA SER A 98 13.86 -15.21 -12.51
C SER A 98 12.74 -15.95 -13.21
N PRO A 99 11.57 -16.21 -12.62
CA PRO A 99 10.46 -16.87 -13.32
C PRO A 99 9.95 -16.06 -14.51
N LEU A 100 9.92 -14.74 -14.40
CA LEU A 100 9.50 -13.84 -15.47
C LEU A 100 10.52 -13.83 -16.63
N ILE A 101 11.81 -13.77 -16.30
CA ILE A 101 12.90 -13.81 -17.28
C ILE A 101 12.94 -15.18 -17.99
N ALA A 102 12.71 -16.25 -17.24
CA ALA A 102 12.70 -17.61 -17.79
C ALA A 102 11.51 -17.88 -18.71
N ASN A 103 10.34 -17.31 -18.39
CA ASN A 103 9.11 -17.48 -19.16
C ASN A 103 8.36 -16.14 -19.30
N PRO A 104 8.71 -15.31 -20.31
CA PRO A 104 8.08 -13.99 -20.51
C PRO A 104 6.57 -14.04 -20.76
N ILE A 105 6.01 -15.18 -21.17
CA ILE A 105 4.55 -15.35 -21.34
C ILE A 105 3.81 -15.13 -20.02
N SER A 106 4.47 -15.34 -18.89
CA SER A 106 3.88 -15.04 -17.56
C SER A 106 3.51 -13.57 -17.37
N LEU A 107 4.03 -12.63 -18.19
CA LEU A 107 3.55 -11.24 -18.24
C LEU A 107 2.04 -11.14 -18.56
N LEU A 108 1.51 -12.08 -19.34
CA LEU A 108 0.07 -12.12 -19.66
C LEU A 108 -0.78 -12.38 -18.42
N LEU A 109 -0.25 -13.09 -17.41
CA LEU A 109 -0.94 -13.27 -16.11
C LEU A 109 -1.04 -11.93 -15.36
N GLY A 110 0.02 -11.13 -15.40
CA GLY A 110 0.01 -9.77 -14.86
C GLY A 110 -1.00 -8.88 -15.59
N ALA A 111 -1.02 -8.94 -16.93
CA ALA A 111 -2.00 -8.22 -17.73
C ALA A 111 -3.45 -8.64 -17.39
N ALA A 112 -3.71 -9.93 -17.20
CA ALA A 112 -5.01 -10.43 -16.78
C ALA A 112 -5.40 -9.93 -15.37
N ALA A 113 -4.45 -9.85 -14.45
CA ALA A 113 -4.70 -9.31 -13.10
C ALA A 113 -5.13 -7.83 -13.15
N GLN A 114 -4.66 -7.05 -14.13
CA GLN A 114 -5.05 -5.64 -14.29
C GLN A 114 -6.52 -5.46 -14.72
N LEU A 115 -7.24 -6.50 -15.15
CA LEU A 115 -8.68 -6.40 -15.47
C LEU A 115 -9.48 -5.88 -14.28
N GLY A 116 -9.07 -6.18 -13.04
CA GLY A 116 -9.70 -5.64 -11.83
C GLY A 116 -9.67 -4.12 -11.78
N ILE A 117 -8.57 -3.50 -12.20
CA ILE A 117 -8.42 -2.03 -12.27
C ILE A 117 -9.43 -1.44 -13.27
N TYR A 118 -9.51 -2.02 -14.46
CA TYR A 118 -10.43 -1.52 -15.49
C TYR A 118 -11.91 -1.66 -15.09
N VAL A 119 -12.26 -2.78 -14.46
CA VAL A 119 -13.62 -2.99 -13.94
C VAL A 119 -13.95 -1.95 -12.88
N ALA A 120 -13.09 -1.75 -11.89
CA ALA A 120 -13.28 -0.75 -10.84
C ALA A 120 -13.34 0.68 -11.41
N PHE A 121 -12.50 1.01 -12.39
CA PHE A 121 -12.52 2.29 -13.08
C PHE A 121 -13.86 2.55 -13.78
N ILE A 122 -14.37 1.55 -14.54
CA ILE A 122 -15.66 1.66 -15.25
C ILE A 122 -16.80 1.88 -14.24
N PHE A 123 -16.85 1.11 -13.16
CA PHE A 123 -17.87 1.29 -12.13
C PHE A 123 -17.79 2.66 -11.45
N ALA A 124 -16.57 3.13 -11.11
CA ALA A 124 -16.40 4.43 -10.50
C ALA A 124 -16.88 5.56 -11.42
N THR A 125 -16.59 5.50 -12.73
CA THR A 125 -17.08 6.49 -13.69
C THR A 125 -18.60 6.47 -13.83
N GLN A 126 -19.23 5.29 -13.79
CA GLN A 126 -20.68 5.17 -13.86
C GLN A 126 -21.41 5.71 -12.62
N ILE A 127 -20.77 5.65 -11.44
CA ILE A 127 -21.31 6.21 -10.19
C ILE A 127 -21.19 7.75 -10.19
N GLY A 128 -20.39 8.33 -11.09
CA GLY A 128 -20.29 9.79 -11.26
C GLY A 128 -18.96 10.39 -10.81
N PHE A 129 -17.94 9.60 -10.51
CA PHE A 129 -16.60 10.11 -10.27
C PHE A 129 -15.96 10.64 -11.56
N THR A 130 -15.15 11.68 -11.43
CA THR A 130 -14.36 12.19 -12.57
C THR A 130 -13.36 11.13 -13.05
N PRO A 131 -12.89 11.19 -14.30
CA PRO A 131 -11.90 10.21 -14.81
C PRO A 131 -10.63 10.10 -13.95
N ALA A 132 -10.16 11.20 -13.37
CA ALA A 132 -9.00 11.21 -12.48
C ALA A 132 -9.27 10.49 -11.15
N GLU A 133 -10.41 10.77 -10.54
CA GLU A 133 -10.87 10.08 -9.31
C GLU A 133 -11.13 8.60 -9.59
N ALA A 134 -11.79 8.28 -10.69
CA ALA A 134 -12.08 6.90 -11.09
C ALA A 134 -10.80 6.10 -11.34
N ALA A 135 -9.75 6.72 -11.91
CA ALA A 135 -8.45 6.09 -12.07
C ALA A 135 -7.78 5.84 -10.70
N ALA A 136 -7.85 6.81 -9.78
CA ALA A 136 -7.32 6.67 -8.43
C ALA A 136 -8.08 5.59 -7.61
N ILE A 137 -9.38 5.45 -7.80
CA ILE A 137 -10.19 4.38 -7.20
C ILE A 137 -9.89 3.03 -7.88
N GLY A 138 -9.82 3.02 -9.20
CA GLY A 138 -9.63 1.83 -10.02
C GLY A 138 -8.35 1.09 -9.69
N ILE A 139 -7.26 1.82 -9.40
CA ILE A 139 -5.94 1.23 -9.10
C ILE A 139 -5.95 0.31 -7.88
N ILE A 140 -6.90 0.48 -6.94
CA ILE A 140 -7.09 -0.43 -5.80
C ILE A 140 -7.32 -1.87 -6.28
N GLY A 141 -7.98 -2.05 -7.42
CA GLY A 141 -8.22 -3.36 -8.04
C GLY A 141 -6.95 -4.10 -8.48
N GLY A 142 -5.81 -3.42 -8.55
CA GLY A 142 -4.50 -4.03 -8.79
C GLY A 142 -3.88 -4.67 -7.56
N ALA A 143 -4.48 -4.50 -6.37
CA ALA A 143 -4.02 -5.03 -5.08
C ALA A 143 -2.58 -4.60 -4.72
N ASP A 144 -2.25 -3.35 -5.02
CA ASP A 144 -0.94 -2.75 -4.74
C ASP A 144 -1.12 -1.43 -3.97
N GLY A 145 -0.90 -1.46 -2.66
CA GLY A 145 -1.09 -0.33 -1.76
C GLY A 145 -0.22 0.88 -2.10
N PRO A 146 1.10 0.72 -2.21
CA PRO A 146 2.01 1.82 -2.58
C PRO A 146 1.66 2.48 -3.91
N THR A 147 1.29 1.72 -4.94
CA THR A 147 0.83 2.26 -6.22
C THR A 147 -0.49 3.02 -6.05
N SER A 148 -1.41 2.50 -5.24
CA SER A 148 -2.70 3.18 -4.98
C SER A 148 -2.48 4.54 -4.33
N ILE A 149 -1.58 4.65 -3.36
CA ILE A 149 -1.22 5.92 -2.73
C ILE A 149 -0.56 6.86 -3.74
N TYR A 150 0.42 6.36 -4.51
CA TYR A 150 1.12 7.17 -5.51
C TYR A 150 0.17 7.76 -6.55
N ILE A 151 -0.72 6.94 -7.09
CA ILE A 151 -1.70 7.38 -8.11
C ILE A 151 -2.73 8.33 -7.50
N ALA A 152 -3.27 8.01 -6.32
CA ALA A 152 -4.23 8.88 -5.63
C ALA A 152 -3.63 10.25 -5.31
N ASN A 153 -2.38 10.29 -4.84
CA ASN A 153 -1.68 11.54 -4.55
C ASN A 153 -1.49 12.42 -5.78
N ASN A 154 -1.28 11.83 -6.96
CA ASN A 154 -1.07 12.56 -8.20
C ASN A 154 -2.37 12.93 -8.92
N LEU A 155 -3.40 12.09 -8.88
CA LEU A 155 -4.63 12.28 -9.68
C LEU A 155 -5.81 12.81 -8.88
N ALA A 156 -5.93 12.44 -7.59
CA ALA A 156 -7.04 12.81 -6.72
C ALA A 156 -6.59 12.96 -5.26
N PRO A 157 -5.77 13.98 -4.92
CA PRO A 157 -5.21 14.15 -3.58
C PRO A 157 -6.24 14.21 -2.46
N HIS A 158 -7.44 14.72 -2.74
CA HIS A 158 -8.55 14.79 -1.79
C HIS A 158 -9.14 13.42 -1.43
N LEU A 159 -8.92 12.40 -2.29
CA LEU A 159 -9.31 11.00 -2.02
C LEU A 159 -8.16 10.15 -1.47
N LEU A 160 -6.97 10.73 -1.23
CA LEU A 160 -5.78 9.99 -0.79
C LEU A 160 -6.06 9.18 0.49
N ALA A 161 -6.62 9.81 1.51
CA ALA A 161 -6.89 9.14 2.79
C ALA A 161 -7.89 7.98 2.68
N PRO A 162 -9.10 8.15 2.10
CA PRO A 162 -10.01 7.03 1.93
C PRO A 162 -9.48 5.93 1.01
N ILE A 163 -8.71 6.28 -0.04
CA ILE A 163 -8.08 5.28 -0.93
C ILE A 163 -7.01 4.48 -0.18
N ALA A 164 -6.15 5.14 0.62
CA ALA A 164 -5.13 4.47 1.42
C ALA A 164 -5.76 3.46 2.40
N VAL A 165 -6.77 3.89 3.16
CA VAL A 165 -7.50 3.02 4.10
C VAL A 165 -8.15 1.85 3.37
N ALA A 166 -8.83 2.09 2.24
CA ALA A 166 -9.48 1.05 1.46
C ALA A 166 -8.46 0.04 0.90
N ALA A 167 -7.37 0.53 0.28
CA ALA A 167 -6.34 -0.31 -0.32
C ALA A 167 -5.66 -1.22 0.71
N TYR A 168 -5.19 -0.67 1.82
CA TYR A 168 -4.50 -1.46 2.83
C TYR A 168 -5.44 -2.39 3.61
N SER A 169 -6.66 -1.95 3.92
CA SER A 169 -7.66 -2.82 4.57
C SER A 169 -8.06 -3.98 3.66
N TYR A 170 -8.25 -3.73 2.38
CA TYR A 170 -8.52 -4.76 1.37
C TYR A 170 -7.36 -5.75 1.28
N MET A 171 -6.12 -5.28 1.19
CA MET A 171 -4.93 -6.14 1.14
C MET A 171 -4.78 -7.00 2.40
N ALA A 172 -5.07 -6.45 3.58
CA ALA A 172 -5.05 -7.20 4.83
C ALA A 172 -6.09 -8.34 4.86
N LEU A 173 -7.18 -8.23 4.10
CA LEU A 173 -8.23 -9.24 4.01
C LEU A 173 -8.01 -10.27 2.88
N ILE A 174 -7.00 -10.09 2.02
CA ILE A 174 -6.69 -11.03 0.92
C ILE A 174 -6.59 -12.48 1.38
N PRO A 175 -5.87 -12.82 2.48
CA PRO A 175 -5.78 -14.19 2.96
C PRO A 175 -7.14 -14.84 3.29
N LEU A 176 -8.15 -14.04 3.60
CA LEU A 176 -9.51 -14.50 3.86
C LEU A 176 -10.34 -14.63 2.58
N ILE A 177 -10.20 -13.67 1.66
CA ILE A 177 -11.03 -13.54 0.45
C ILE A 177 -10.54 -14.48 -0.67
N GLN A 178 -9.23 -14.55 -0.88
CA GLN A 178 -8.62 -15.26 -2.00
C GLN A 178 -8.89 -16.78 -1.99
N PRO A 179 -8.71 -17.53 -0.87
CA PRO A 179 -8.85 -18.99 -0.88
C PRO A 179 -10.23 -19.49 -1.26
N PRO A 180 -11.36 -18.90 -0.80
CA PRO A 180 -12.69 -19.30 -1.25
C PRO A 180 -12.90 -19.08 -2.75
N ILE A 181 -12.47 -17.95 -3.28
CA ILE A 181 -12.61 -17.63 -4.71
C ILE A 181 -11.78 -18.60 -5.55
N MET A 182 -10.54 -18.87 -5.16
CA MET A 182 -9.69 -19.85 -5.86
C MET A 182 -10.34 -21.24 -5.87
N LYS A 183 -10.95 -21.66 -4.76
CA LYS A 183 -11.64 -22.97 -4.66
C LYS A 183 -12.89 -23.02 -5.56
N LEU A 184 -13.60 -21.91 -5.69
CA LEU A 184 -14.78 -21.79 -6.53
C LEU A 184 -14.43 -21.87 -8.03
N LEU A 185 -13.35 -21.20 -8.44
CA LEU A 185 -12.94 -21.06 -9.83
C LEU A 185 -12.07 -22.21 -10.35
N THR A 186 -11.55 -23.09 -9.46
CA THR A 186 -10.63 -24.16 -9.84
C THR A 186 -11.07 -25.52 -9.29
N THR A 187 -10.80 -26.56 -10.05
CA THR A 187 -11.03 -27.95 -9.61
C THR A 187 -9.90 -28.46 -8.72
N LYS A 188 -10.15 -29.55 -7.96
CA LYS A 188 -9.11 -30.21 -7.16
C LYS A 188 -7.94 -30.71 -8.01
N LYS A 189 -8.21 -31.15 -9.25
CA LYS A 189 -7.19 -31.65 -10.19
C LYS A 189 -6.27 -30.53 -10.65
N GLU A 190 -6.82 -29.37 -11.01
CA GLU A 190 -6.04 -28.19 -11.41
C GLU A 190 -5.15 -27.68 -10.26
N ARG A 191 -5.67 -27.65 -9.04
CA ARG A 191 -4.86 -27.25 -7.88
C ARG A 191 -3.77 -28.25 -7.49
N ALA A 192 -3.86 -29.50 -7.92
CA ALA A 192 -2.85 -30.52 -7.66
C ALA A 192 -1.72 -30.53 -8.69
N VAL A 193 -1.83 -29.77 -9.79
CA VAL A 193 -0.79 -29.70 -10.84
C VAL A 193 0.45 -29.04 -10.25
N LYS A 194 1.58 -29.75 -10.35
CA LYS A 194 2.89 -29.20 -9.99
C LYS A 194 3.47 -28.44 -11.17
N MET A 195 3.95 -27.24 -10.93
CA MET A 195 4.65 -26.45 -11.95
C MET A 195 5.97 -27.14 -12.31
N GLY A 196 6.27 -27.21 -13.62
CA GLY A 196 7.56 -27.71 -14.11
C GLY A 196 8.71 -26.78 -13.74
N GLN A 197 9.93 -27.32 -13.76
CA GLN A 197 11.12 -26.48 -13.54
C GLN A 197 11.31 -25.53 -14.74
N LEU A 198 11.47 -24.25 -14.44
CA LEU A 198 11.84 -23.26 -15.44
C LEU A 198 13.34 -23.37 -15.77
N ARG A 199 13.75 -22.83 -16.94
CA ARG A 199 15.17 -22.72 -17.26
C ARG A 199 15.92 -21.93 -16.19
N LYS A 200 17.17 -22.29 -15.95
CA LYS A 200 18.04 -21.50 -15.08
C LYS A 200 18.36 -20.16 -15.74
N VAL A 201 18.16 -19.08 -15.00
CA VAL A 201 18.51 -17.71 -15.42
C VAL A 201 19.93 -17.41 -14.97
N SER A 202 20.74 -16.88 -15.86
CA SER A 202 22.14 -16.52 -15.55
C SER A 202 22.21 -15.27 -14.67
N LYS A 203 23.31 -15.10 -13.93
CA LYS A 203 23.54 -13.90 -13.11
C LYS A 203 23.54 -12.62 -13.97
N THR A 204 24.09 -12.68 -15.18
CA THR A 204 24.12 -11.56 -16.11
C THR A 204 22.70 -11.14 -16.52
N GLU A 205 21.82 -12.10 -16.87
CA GLU A 205 20.42 -11.80 -17.19
C GLU A 205 19.72 -11.12 -16.03
N LYS A 206 19.93 -11.57 -14.78
CA LYS A 206 19.35 -10.98 -13.57
C LYS A 206 19.80 -9.55 -13.28
N ILE A 207 21.04 -9.20 -13.64
CA ILE A 207 21.60 -7.85 -13.47
C ILE A 207 21.17 -6.93 -14.61
N VAL A 208 21.17 -7.42 -15.84
CA VAL A 208 20.80 -6.63 -17.04
C VAL A 208 19.31 -6.34 -17.08
N PHE A 209 18.48 -7.28 -16.63
CA PHE A 209 17.03 -7.17 -16.67
C PHE A 209 16.48 -5.88 -16.01
N PRO A 210 16.77 -5.58 -14.74
CA PRO A 210 16.25 -4.37 -14.10
C PRO A 210 16.71 -3.08 -14.78
N ILE A 211 17.95 -3.04 -15.28
CA ILE A 211 18.49 -1.88 -15.99
C ILE A 211 17.75 -1.67 -17.32
N ALA A 212 17.57 -2.74 -18.08
CA ALA A 212 16.89 -2.72 -19.38
C ALA A 212 15.40 -2.32 -19.21
N VAL A 213 14.72 -2.86 -18.20
CA VAL A 213 13.32 -2.53 -17.91
C VAL A 213 13.16 -1.05 -17.55
N VAL A 214 14.00 -0.51 -16.66
CA VAL A 214 13.95 0.93 -16.32
C VAL A 214 14.20 1.78 -17.56
N LEU A 215 15.24 1.49 -18.32
CA LEU A 215 15.59 2.27 -19.49
C LEU A 215 14.43 2.28 -20.51
N PHE A 216 13.96 1.10 -20.89
CA PHE A 216 12.92 0.97 -21.92
C PHE A 216 11.59 1.58 -21.47
N CYS A 217 11.12 1.22 -20.26
CA CYS A 217 9.82 1.68 -19.79
C CYS A 217 9.82 3.18 -19.46
N SER A 218 10.91 3.73 -18.92
CA SER A 218 10.98 5.16 -18.60
C SER A 218 11.14 6.04 -19.84
N LEU A 219 11.77 5.52 -20.91
CA LEU A 219 11.80 6.23 -22.19
C LEU A 219 10.44 6.20 -22.89
N LEU A 220 9.69 5.10 -22.75
CA LEU A 220 8.34 5.00 -23.30
C LEU A 220 7.32 5.81 -22.49
N LEU A 221 7.42 5.78 -21.17
CA LEU A 221 6.48 6.41 -20.23
C LEU A 221 7.24 7.05 -19.06
N PRO A 222 7.72 8.31 -19.20
CA PRO A 222 8.56 8.97 -18.21
C PRO A 222 7.94 9.03 -16.79
N SER A 223 6.61 9.09 -16.69
CA SER A 223 5.89 9.16 -15.42
C SER A 223 6.05 7.92 -14.52
N VAL A 224 6.43 6.76 -15.08
CA VAL A 224 6.65 5.55 -14.28
C VAL A 224 8.05 5.46 -13.68
N ALA A 225 8.98 6.32 -14.12
CA ALA A 225 10.38 6.29 -13.71
C ALA A 225 10.60 6.31 -12.19
N PRO A 226 9.89 7.10 -11.37
CA PRO A 226 10.12 7.10 -9.93
C PRO A 226 9.81 5.76 -9.27
N LEU A 227 8.64 5.18 -9.54
CA LEU A 227 8.23 3.90 -8.94
C LEU A 227 9.04 2.74 -9.51
N LEU A 228 9.05 2.59 -10.85
CA LEU A 228 9.72 1.50 -11.51
C LEU A 228 11.24 1.56 -11.32
N GLY A 229 11.81 2.76 -11.33
CA GLY A 229 13.24 2.98 -11.10
C GLY A 229 13.67 2.48 -9.73
N LEU A 230 12.92 2.83 -8.67
CA LEU A 230 13.24 2.39 -7.31
C LEU A 230 12.95 0.89 -7.12
N LEU A 231 11.88 0.34 -7.71
CA LEU A 231 11.64 -1.10 -7.73
C LEU A 231 12.84 -1.86 -8.30
N MET A 232 13.27 -1.47 -9.48
CA MET A 232 14.38 -2.13 -10.18
C MET A 232 15.74 -1.85 -9.53
N MET A 233 15.92 -0.70 -8.89
CA MET A 233 17.12 -0.40 -8.07
C MET A 233 17.20 -1.36 -6.88
N GLY A 234 16.11 -1.58 -6.17
CA GLY A 234 16.06 -2.57 -5.08
C GLY A 234 16.40 -3.99 -5.56
N ASN A 235 15.86 -4.38 -6.72
CA ASN A 235 16.17 -5.67 -7.32
C ASN A 235 17.64 -5.78 -7.73
N LEU A 236 18.21 -4.71 -8.28
CA LEU A 236 19.63 -4.66 -8.63
C LEU A 236 20.52 -4.78 -7.40
N PHE A 237 20.15 -4.21 -6.23
CA PHE A 237 20.88 -4.40 -4.98
C PHE A 237 21.00 -5.88 -4.61
N LYS A 238 19.90 -6.62 -4.74
CA LYS A 238 19.85 -8.06 -4.47
C LYS A 238 20.69 -8.86 -5.47
N GLU A 239 20.39 -8.70 -6.76
CA GLU A 239 20.94 -9.57 -7.80
C GLU A 239 22.43 -9.29 -8.12
N SER A 240 22.91 -8.06 -7.89
CA SER A 240 24.33 -7.74 -8.05
C SER A 240 25.21 -8.44 -7.03
N GLY A 241 24.74 -8.57 -5.79
CA GLY A 241 25.45 -9.16 -4.67
C GLY A 241 26.60 -8.32 -4.11
N VAL A 242 26.82 -7.09 -4.63
CA VAL A 242 27.94 -6.22 -4.19
C VAL A 242 27.56 -5.27 -3.07
N VAL A 243 26.25 -5.09 -2.84
CA VAL A 243 25.70 -4.18 -1.82
C VAL A 243 24.72 -4.91 -0.89
N GLN A 244 25.10 -6.08 -0.41
CA GLN A 244 24.23 -6.95 0.39
C GLN A 244 23.61 -6.22 1.59
N ARG A 245 24.38 -5.38 2.29
CA ARG A 245 23.87 -4.60 3.43
C ARG A 245 22.74 -3.65 3.06
N LEU A 246 22.78 -3.01 1.87
CA LEU A 246 21.71 -2.16 1.38
C LEU A 246 20.47 -2.99 1.02
N SER A 247 20.68 -4.14 0.38
CA SER A 247 19.62 -5.10 0.08
C SER A 247 18.90 -5.55 1.35
N ASP A 248 19.64 -5.96 2.38
CA ASP A 248 19.08 -6.42 3.65
C ASP A 248 18.33 -5.30 4.39
N THR A 249 18.87 -4.09 4.38
CA THR A 249 18.20 -2.92 4.97
C THR A 249 16.90 -2.60 4.23
N ALA A 250 16.92 -2.61 2.90
CA ALA A 250 15.74 -2.34 2.07
C ALA A 250 14.64 -3.37 2.29
N GLN A 251 14.99 -4.65 2.37
CA GLN A 251 14.04 -5.75 2.53
C GLN A 251 13.38 -5.81 3.92
N ASN A 252 14.08 -5.38 4.96
CA ASN A 252 13.66 -5.57 6.35
C ASN A 252 13.35 -4.24 7.05
N ALA A 253 14.39 -3.51 7.47
CA ALA A 253 14.23 -2.34 8.34
C ALA A 253 13.46 -1.21 7.63
N MET A 254 13.85 -0.86 6.41
CA MET A 254 13.26 0.25 5.68
C MET A 254 11.79 0.02 5.35
N ILE A 255 11.44 -1.14 4.79
CA ILE A 255 10.05 -1.50 4.47
C ILE A 255 9.18 -1.46 5.74
N ASN A 256 9.65 -2.05 6.85
CA ASN A 256 8.87 -2.11 8.08
C ASN A 256 8.66 -0.72 8.68
N ILE A 257 9.68 0.12 8.66
CA ILE A 257 9.58 1.51 9.17
C ILE A 257 8.60 2.31 8.30
N ILE A 258 8.79 2.30 6.99
CA ILE A 258 7.97 3.13 6.09
C ILE A 258 6.51 2.68 6.07
N LYS A 259 6.22 1.38 6.06
CA LYS A 259 4.85 0.85 6.16
C LYS A 259 4.12 1.29 7.43
N ASN A 260 4.87 1.58 8.50
CA ASN A 260 4.27 2.06 9.74
C ASN A 260 3.99 3.57 9.73
N PHE A 261 4.60 4.33 8.82
CA PHE A 261 4.46 5.78 8.70
C PHE A 261 3.66 6.22 7.46
N SER A 262 3.35 5.32 6.54
CA SER A 262 2.52 5.57 5.36
C SER A 262 1.06 5.19 5.58
#